data_87906b7ca8480665bc2b710740c19a3b
#
_entry.id   87906b7ca8480665bc2b710740c19a3b
#
_cell.length_a   1.000
_cell.length_b   1.000
_cell.length_c   1.000
_cell.angle_alpha   90.00
_cell.angle_beta   90.00
_cell.angle_gamma   90.00
#
_symmetry.space_group_name_H-M   'P 1'
#
loop_
_entity.id
_entity.type
_entity.pdbx_description
1 polymer ?
#
loop_
_entity_poly.entity_id
_entity_poly.type
_entity_poly.pdbx_seq_one_letter_code
_entity_poly.pdbx_strand_id
1 'polypeptide(L)'
;MYKYFLIVLSLYGCTGRDYHVEPNQIPVGTVGKLYNQKIDVSGGVVIPYTVQITTDFKEDMGVVVKPINQDVSDAYNHLVIYGVPKYSGDFKIKISGGIYGSGDGKFKKEYTYKVNSK
;
A
#
# COMPACT_ATOMS: atom_id res chain seq x y z
N MET A 1 28.98 29.04 13.33
CA MET A 1 28.66 28.61 13.18
C MET A 1 27.97 27.96 13.32
N TYR A 2 27.96 27.68 13.25
CA TYR A 2 27.38 27.05 13.34
C TYR A 2 26.56 26.50 13.29
N LYS A 3 26.09 26.63 13.10
CA LYS A 3 25.19 26.27 12.98
C LYS A 3 24.80 25.35 12.52
N TYR A 4 25.02 24.79 12.24
CA TYR A 4 24.74 23.90 11.86
C TYR A 4 24.30 23.11 12.42
N PHE A 5 24.32 23.04 12.82
CA PHE A 5 24.17 22.42 13.48
C PHE A 5 22.93 22.09 13.61
N LEU A 6 22.19 22.47 13.47
CA LEU A 6 21.07 22.25 13.50
C LEU A 6 20.64 21.19 12.94
N ILE A 7 20.87 21.04 12.28
CA ILE A 7 20.79 20.02 11.56
C ILE A 7 20.54 18.96 12.34
N VAL A 8 21.19 18.96 13.05
CA VAL A 8 21.14 18.05 13.90
C VAL A 8 19.85 17.63 14.20
N LEU A 9 19.06 18.47 14.28
CA LEU A 9 17.86 18.20 14.62
C LEU A 9 17.29 17.22 13.90
N SER A 10 17.54 17.33 12.85
CA SER A 10 16.94 16.45 12.00
C SER A 10 16.91 15.13 12.57
N LEU A 11 17.74 14.87 13.37
CA LEU A 11 17.84 13.63 13.81
C LEU A 11 16.65 13.20 14.42
N TYR A 12 15.94 14.04 14.84
CA TYR A 12 14.87 13.62 15.52
C TYR A 12 13.94 12.88 14.79
N GLY A 13 13.81 13.09 13.64
CA GLY A 13 12.89 12.37 12.87
C GLY A 13 13.04 10.94 13.15
N CYS A 14 14.16 10.61 13.61
CA CYS A 14 14.42 9.25 13.79
C CYS A 14 13.68 8.66 14.90
N THR A 15 13.08 9.40 15.70
CA THR A 15 12.46 8.83 16.84
C THR A 15 11.16 8.16 16.49
N GLY A 16 10.60 8.39 15.35
CA GLY A 16 9.33 7.81 15.04
C GLY A 16 9.43 6.42 14.50
N ARG A 17 8.31 5.80 14.35
CA ARG A 17 8.25 4.53 13.71
C ARG A 17 8.08 4.76 12.28
N ASP A 18 9.03 4.33 11.51
CA ASP A 18 8.98 4.55 10.08
C ASP A 18 8.49 3.31 9.41
N TYR A 19 7.40 3.43 8.70
CA TYR A 19 6.98 2.35 7.84
C TYR A 19 7.08 2.84 6.41
N HIS A 20 7.18 1.92 5.50
CA HIS A 20 7.22 2.24 4.09
C HIS A 20 6.27 1.34 3.35
N VAL A 21 5.52 1.91 2.43
CA VAL A 21 4.66 1.14 1.55
C VAL A 21 5.16 1.38 0.14
N GLU A 22 5.55 0.33 -0.53
CA GLU A 22 6.08 0.42 -1.87
C GLU A 22 5.28 -0.41 -2.83
N PRO A 23 5.11 0.07 -4.03
CA PRO A 23 5.72 1.29 -4.58
C PRO A 23 4.97 2.53 -4.13
N ASN A 24 5.53 3.70 -4.39
CA ASN A 24 4.86 4.94 -4.06
C ASN A 24 3.66 5.17 -4.99
N GLN A 25 3.80 4.82 -6.24
CA GLN A 25 2.73 4.91 -7.23
C GLN A 25 2.70 3.62 -8.02
N ILE A 26 1.55 3.28 -8.55
CA ILE A 26 1.41 2.04 -9.30
C ILE A 26 1.27 2.35 -10.80
N PRO A 27 1.70 1.41 -11.64
CA PRO A 27 1.60 1.61 -13.08
C PRO A 27 0.16 1.67 -13.57
N VAL A 28 0.00 2.23 -14.75
CA VAL A 28 -1.30 2.31 -15.40
C VAL A 28 -1.67 0.92 -15.91
N GLY A 29 -2.94 0.57 -15.77
CA GLY A 29 -3.46 -0.67 -16.31
C GLY A 29 -4.17 -0.44 -17.64
N THR A 30 -4.57 -1.51 -18.28
CA THR A 30 -5.31 -1.45 -19.54
C THR A 30 -6.43 -2.48 -19.49
N VAL A 31 -7.61 -2.06 -19.91
CA VAL A 31 -8.76 -2.93 -19.96
C VAL A 31 -8.41 -4.18 -20.76
N GLY A 32 -8.74 -5.34 -20.21
CA GLY A 32 -8.53 -6.60 -20.89
C GLY A 32 -7.15 -7.19 -20.75
N LYS A 33 -6.23 -6.51 -20.08
CA LYS A 33 -4.89 -7.04 -19.89
C LYS A 33 -4.64 -7.34 -18.42
N LEU A 34 -3.97 -8.42 -18.13
CA LEU A 34 -3.70 -8.83 -16.77
C LEU A 34 -2.87 -7.77 -16.05
N TYR A 35 -3.32 -7.42 -14.87
CA TYR A 35 -2.60 -6.50 -14.00
C TYR A 35 -2.08 -7.30 -12.82
N ASN A 36 -0.81 -7.13 -12.49
CA ASN A 36 -0.20 -7.86 -11.39
C ASN A 36 0.83 -6.94 -10.76
N GLN A 37 0.46 -6.26 -9.69
CA GLN A 37 1.33 -5.30 -9.04
C GLN A 37 1.47 -5.64 -7.57
N LYS A 38 2.70 -5.87 -7.13
CA LYS A 38 2.95 -6.16 -5.73
C LYS A 38 3.00 -4.89 -4.92
N ILE A 39 2.56 -4.98 -3.68
CA ILE A 39 2.63 -3.90 -2.73
C ILE A 39 3.27 -4.47 -1.48
N ASP A 40 4.35 -3.86 -1.02
CA ASP A 40 5.05 -4.32 0.16
C ASP A 40 5.00 -3.27 1.25
N VAL A 41 4.66 -3.70 2.46
CA VAL A 41 4.66 -2.85 3.64
C VAL A 41 5.82 -3.30 4.50
N SER A 42 6.69 -2.36 4.87
CA SER A 42 7.83 -2.66 5.72
C SER A 42 7.81 -1.75 6.93
N GLY A 43 8.60 -2.08 7.93
CA GLY A 43 8.63 -1.31 9.17
C GLY A 43 8.03 -2.08 10.33
N GLY A 44 7.68 -3.32 10.12
CA GLY A 44 7.11 -4.19 11.15
C GLY A 44 6.03 -5.06 10.55
N VAL A 45 5.59 -6.03 11.33
CA VAL A 45 4.58 -6.98 10.85
C VAL A 45 3.20 -6.37 10.99
N VAL A 46 2.45 -6.39 9.91
CA VAL A 46 1.10 -5.85 9.88
C VAL A 46 0.17 -6.77 10.65
N ILE A 47 -0.68 -6.18 11.48
CA ILE A 47 -1.62 -6.93 12.30
C ILE A 47 -2.84 -7.25 11.43
N PRO A 48 -3.05 -8.52 11.11
CA PRO A 48 -4.07 -8.86 10.09
C PRO A 48 -5.48 -8.35 10.39
N TYR A 49 -5.92 -8.47 11.61
CA TYR A 49 -7.32 -8.11 11.89
C TYR A 49 -7.55 -6.59 11.90
N THR A 50 -6.52 -5.79 11.75
CA THR A 50 -6.67 -4.34 11.69
C THR A 50 -6.70 -3.82 10.27
N VAL A 51 -6.42 -4.68 9.30
CA VAL A 51 -6.27 -4.22 7.93
C VAL A 51 -7.62 -3.87 7.31
N GLN A 52 -7.65 -2.73 6.63
CA GLN A 52 -8.82 -2.33 5.87
C GLN A 52 -8.36 -2.02 4.46
N ILE A 53 -8.97 -2.65 3.49
CA ILE A 53 -8.69 -2.38 2.09
C ILE A 53 -10.00 -1.95 1.47
N THR A 54 -10.02 -0.74 0.97
CA THR A 54 -11.23 -0.13 0.41
C THR A 54 -10.95 0.32 -1.01
N THR A 55 -11.84 0.02 -1.92
CA THR A 55 -11.71 0.47 -3.28
C THR A 55 -13.04 1.04 -3.75
N ASP A 56 -13.00 1.87 -4.79
CA ASP A 56 -14.21 2.34 -5.43
C ASP A 56 -14.38 1.63 -6.76
N PHE A 57 -13.90 0.40 -6.86
CA PHE A 57 -14.04 -0.40 -8.07
C PHE A 57 -15.52 -0.68 -8.35
N LYS A 58 -15.82 -0.80 -9.64
CA LYS A 58 -17.15 -1.21 -10.02
C LYS A 58 -17.34 -2.66 -9.62
N GLU A 59 -18.59 -3.06 -9.48
CA GLU A 59 -18.91 -4.35 -8.91
C GLU A 59 -18.21 -5.52 -9.55
N ASP A 60 -18.10 -5.55 -10.83
CA ASP A 60 -17.45 -6.65 -11.51
C ASP A 60 -16.15 -6.20 -12.17
N MET A 61 -15.39 -5.42 -11.45
CA MET A 61 -14.16 -4.83 -11.99
C MET A 61 -13.16 -5.85 -12.51
N GLY A 62 -13.07 -7.00 -11.87
CA GLY A 62 -12.15 -8.03 -12.31
C GLY A 62 -10.76 -7.97 -11.65
N VAL A 63 -10.53 -6.98 -10.81
CA VAL A 63 -9.26 -6.80 -10.13
C VAL A 63 -9.51 -6.80 -8.63
N VAL A 64 -8.65 -7.46 -7.88
CA VAL A 64 -8.75 -7.50 -6.43
C VAL A 64 -7.42 -7.12 -5.79
N VAL A 65 -7.49 -6.68 -4.55
CA VAL A 65 -6.30 -6.38 -3.76
C VAL A 65 -6.31 -7.38 -2.61
N LYS A 66 -5.26 -8.17 -2.50
CA LYS A 66 -5.25 -9.25 -1.51
C LYS A 66 -3.83 -9.64 -1.14
N PRO A 67 -3.63 -10.37 -0.05
CA PRO A 67 -2.32 -10.91 0.26
C PRO A 67 -1.90 -11.91 -0.80
N ILE A 68 -0.61 -11.95 -1.09
CA ILE A 68 -0.07 -12.93 -2.03
C ILE A 68 -0.22 -14.33 -1.44
N ASN A 69 0.04 -14.47 -0.13
CA ASN A 69 -0.10 -15.74 0.55
C ASN A 69 -0.77 -15.48 1.89
N GLN A 70 -1.99 -15.97 2.07
CA GLN A 70 -2.72 -15.72 3.30
C GLN A 70 -2.31 -16.61 4.45
N ASP A 71 -1.51 -17.62 4.20
CA ASP A 71 -1.19 -18.60 5.23
C ASP A 71 0.07 -18.28 6.03
N VAL A 72 0.69 -17.14 5.77
CA VAL A 72 1.90 -16.76 6.50
C VAL A 72 1.59 -15.67 7.50
N SER A 73 2.45 -15.54 8.52
CA SER A 73 2.18 -14.59 9.59
C SER A 73 2.30 -13.13 9.15
N ASP A 74 3.06 -12.87 8.11
CA ASP A 74 3.21 -11.51 7.58
C ASP A 74 2.43 -11.34 6.28
N ALA A 75 1.30 -12.02 6.16
CA ALA A 75 0.52 -12.01 4.93
C ALA A 75 0.24 -10.60 4.42
N TYR A 76 -0.16 -9.72 5.32
CA TYR A 76 -0.56 -8.37 4.89
C TYR A 76 0.60 -7.41 4.70
N ASN A 77 1.84 -7.90 4.86
CA ASN A 77 3.00 -7.12 4.47
C ASN A 77 3.28 -7.29 2.97
N HIS A 78 2.66 -8.28 2.33
CA HIS A 78 2.91 -8.57 0.93
C HIS A 78 1.59 -8.74 0.20
N LEU A 79 1.15 -7.68 -0.43
CA LEU A 79 -0.13 -7.67 -1.12
C LEU A 79 0.07 -7.66 -2.62
N VAL A 80 -0.99 -7.92 -3.35
CA VAL A 80 -0.95 -7.83 -4.80
C VAL A 80 -2.27 -7.24 -5.29
N ILE A 81 -2.18 -6.40 -6.30
CA ILE A 81 -3.33 -5.93 -7.04
C ILE A 81 -3.35 -6.81 -8.28
N TYR A 82 -4.36 -7.66 -8.41
CA TYR A 82 -4.32 -8.71 -9.42
C TYR A 82 -5.63 -8.89 -10.13
N GLY A 83 -5.56 -9.05 -11.42
CA GLY A 83 -6.73 -9.38 -12.22
C GLY A 83 -6.73 -8.67 -13.56
N VAL A 84 -7.81 -8.89 -14.30
CA VAL A 84 -7.96 -8.26 -15.61
C VAL A 84 -9.04 -7.20 -15.47
N PRO A 85 -8.69 -5.92 -15.59
CA PRO A 85 -9.70 -4.87 -15.39
C PRO A 85 -10.70 -4.85 -16.55
N LYS A 86 -11.95 -4.67 -16.21
CA LYS A 86 -13.00 -4.62 -17.21
C LYS A 86 -13.41 -3.20 -17.57
N TYR A 87 -13.04 -2.23 -16.75
CA TYR A 87 -13.48 -0.85 -16.99
C TYR A 87 -12.30 0.10 -16.94
N SER A 88 -12.34 1.11 -17.79
CA SER A 88 -11.33 2.16 -17.75
C SER A 88 -11.77 3.24 -16.77
N GLY A 89 -10.84 4.06 -16.35
CA GLY A 89 -11.12 5.16 -15.44
C GLY A 89 -10.04 5.28 -14.39
N ASP A 90 -10.29 6.14 -13.42
CA ASP A 90 -9.38 6.34 -12.31
C ASP A 90 -10.07 5.81 -11.06
N PHE A 91 -9.44 4.86 -10.42
CA PHE A 91 -10.00 4.23 -9.23
C PHE A 91 -9.09 4.47 -8.04
N LYS A 92 -9.66 4.47 -6.85
CA LYS A 92 -8.88 4.66 -5.63
C LYS A 92 -8.76 3.35 -4.89
N ILE A 93 -7.58 3.09 -4.36
CA ILE A 93 -7.32 1.93 -3.51
C ILE A 93 -6.76 2.47 -2.22
N LYS A 94 -7.43 2.22 -1.10
CA LYS A 94 -6.97 2.67 0.20
C LYS A 94 -6.66 1.47 1.06
N ILE A 95 -5.47 1.46 1.64
CA ILE A 95 -5.02 0.36 2.47
C ILE A 95 -4.53 0.93 3.78
N SER A 96 -4.97 0.37 4.89
CA SER A 96 -4.51 0.82 6.20
C SER A 96 -4.46 -0.36 7.15
N GLY A 97 -3.72 -0.20 8.23
CA GLY A 97 -3.64 -1.23 9.25
C GLY A 97 -2.69 -0.84 10.34
N GLY A 98 -2.63 -1.66 11.40
CA GLY A 98 -1.72 -1.47 12.49
C GLY A 98 -0.48 -2.32 12.30
N ILE A 99 0.57 -1.96 13.01
CA ILE A 99 1.84 -2.66 12.94
C ILE A 99 2.22 -3.09 14.35
N TYR A 100 2.58 -4.36 14.50
CA TYR A 100 2.95 -4.89 15.81
C TYR A 100 4.17 -4.17 16.36
N GLY A 101 4.15 -3.96 17.67
CA GLY A 101 5.32 -3.44 18.35
C GLY A 101 5.55 -1.96 18.17
N SER A 102 4.66 -1.26 17.55
CA SER A 102 4.87 0.14 17.32
C SER A 102 3.92 1.02 18.12
N GLY A 103 3.34 0.49 19.17
CA GLY A 103 2.42 1.26 19.98
C GLY A 103 1.18 1.59 19.19
N ASP A 104 0.99 2.85 18.86
CA ASP A 104 -0.13 3.20 18.03
C ASP A 104 0.30 3.34 16.58
N GLY A 105 1.36 2.65 16.20
CA GLY A 105 1.83 2.69 14.82
C GLY A 105 0.81 2.15 13.86
N LYS A 106 0.55 2.91 12.83
CA LYS A 106 -0.39 2.53 11.80
C LYS A 106 0.18 2.96 10.47
N PHE A 107 -0.21 2.26 9.44
CA PHE A 107 0.15 2.71 8.11
C PHE A 107 -1.11 3.01 7.34
N LYS A 108 -0.98 3.84 6.33
CA LYS A 108 -2.09 4.22 5.50
C LYS A 108 -1.52 4.57 4.14
N LYS A 109 -2.10 4.01 3.11
CA LYS A 109 -1.64 4.27 1.76
C LYS A 109 -2.82 4.36 0.82
N GLU A 110 -2.80 5.35 -0.04
CA GLU A 110 -3.82 5.49 -1.06
C GLU A 110 -3.15 5.48 -2.41
N TYR A 111 -3.66 4.66 -3.32
CA TYR A 111 -3.19 4.63 -4.69
C TYR A 111 -4.29 5.11 -5.62
N THR A 112 -3.90 5.77 -6.68
CA THR A 112 -4.79 6.00 -7.80
C THR A 112 -4.45 4.96 -8.86
N TYR A 113 -5.42 4.10 -9.17
CA TYR A 113 -5.24 3.06 -10.16
C TYR A 113 -5.90 3.54 -11.43
N LYS A 114 -5.08 3.96 -12.39
CA LYS A 114 -5.58 4.46 -13.65
C LYS A 114 -5.62 3.32 -14.64
N VAL A 115 -6.76 3.12 -15.28
CA VAL A 115 -6.94 2.06 -16.26
C VAL A 115 -7.32 2.70 -17.57
N ASN A 116 -6.52 2.48 -18.60
CA ASN A 116 -6.81 2.99 -19.93
C ASN A 116 -7.70 2.03 -20.68
N SER A 117 -8.49 2.57 -21.58
CA SER A 117 -9.28 1.73 -22.44
C SER A 117 -8.36 1.01 -23.41
N LYS A 118 -8.88 -0.08 -23.96
CA LYS A 118 -8.10 -0.89 -24.85
C LYS A 118 -7.70 -0.16 -26.08
#